data_0821ad93dd6503d3c108e81683575850
#
_entry.id   0821ad93dd6503d3c108e81683575850
#
_cell.length_a   1.000
_cell.length_b   1.000
_cell.length_c   1.000
_cell.angle_alpha   90.00
_cell.angle_beta   90.00
_cell.angle_gamma   90.00
#
_symmetry.space_group_name_H-M   'P 1'
#
loop_
_entity.id
_entity.type
_entity.pdbx_description
1 polymer ?
#
loop_
_entity_poly.entity_id
_entity_poly.type
_entity_poly.pdbx_seq_one_letter_code
_entity_poly.pdbx_strand_id
1 'polypeptide(L)'
;MIRPLMASWLSLFLLCGCGQSLPETLVKSGYDEKEMEAAISLSQREIDLFITELSQPTGNNHAVKVPITDAGETEHFWLTDITFQNNEFSGIIGNEPGMVSNVKIGQTWTLKKHEASDWMFMRDGKMYGNYTMRPLLKMMPEEEAAMYRSMFAEP
;
A
#
# COMPACT_ATOMS: atom_id res chain seq x y z
N MET A 1 -58.17 18.64 -26.89
CA MET A 1 -57.70 17.49 -26.09
C MET A 1 -56.19 17.41 -26.26
N ILE A 2 -55.42 17.93 -25.29
CA ILE A 2 -53.97 17.99 -25.34
C ILE A 2 -53.45 16.94 -24.33
N ARG A 3 -52.72 15.92 -24.83
CA ARG A 3 -52.08 14.90 -23.98
C ARG A 3 -50.71 15.41 -23.51
N PRO A 4 -50.37 15.33 -22.21
CA PRO A 4 -49.00 15.66 -21.74
C PRO A 4 -48.04 14.50 -22.00
N LEU A 5 -46.88 14.82 -22.57
CA LEU A 5 -45.72 13.94 -22.67
C LEU A 5 -45.12 13.72 -21.26
N MET A 6 -45.07 12.47 -20.81
CA MET A 6 -44.31 12.08 -19.67
C MET A 6 -42.80 12.00 -20.03
N ALA A 7 -42.01 12.91 -19.53
CA ALA A 7 -40.57 12.82 -19.60
C ALA A 7 -40.07 11.85 -18.53
N SER A 8 -39.55 10.69 -18.97
CA SER A 8 -38.88 9.70 -18.12
C SER A 8 -37.50 10.21 -17.78
N TRP A 9 -37.27 10.54 -16.50
CA TRP A 9 -35.95 10.89 -15.99
C TRP A 9 -35.19 9.58 -15.68
N LEU A 10 -34.28 9.22 -16.56
CA LEU A 10 -33.32 8.13 -16.35
C LEU A 10 -32.23 8.61 -15.41
N SER A 11 -32.37 8.31 -14.13
CA SER A 11 -31.31 8.58 -13.12
C SER A 11 -30.14 7.66 -13.37
N LEU A 12 -29.09 8.22 -13.97
CA LEU A 12 -27.79 7.57 -14.12
C LEU A 12 -27.09 7.53 -12.74
N PHE A 13 -27.17 6.41 -12.03
CA PHE A 13 -26.36 6.14 -10.85
C PHE A 13 -24.91 5.98 -11.29
N LEU A 14 -24.11 7.05 -11.14
CA LEU A 14 -22.65 6.98 -11.12
C LEU A 14 -22.24 6.20 -9.87
N LEU A 15 -21.89 4.94 -10.04
CA LEU A 15 -21.14 4.17 -9.05
C LEU A 15 -19.74 4.79 -9.00
N CYS A 16 -19.57 5.77 -8.12
CA CYS A 16 -18.25 6.26 -7.70
C CYS A 16 -17.60 5.15 -6.89
N GLY A 17 -16.87 4.27 -7.56
CA GLY A 17 -15.98 3.32 -6.91
C GLY A 17 -14.88 4.13 -6.21
N CYS A 18 -15.01 4.35 -4.89
CA CYS A 18 -13.91 4.79 -4.06
C CYS A 18 -12.87 3.67 -4.03
N GLY A 19 -11.98 3.66 -5.01
CA GLY A 19 -10.68 3.02 -4.87
C GLY A 19 -9.95 3.78 -3.76
N GLN A 20 -9.85 3.18 -2.56
CA GLN A 20 -8.98 3.71 -1.52
C GLN A 20 -7.55 3.57 -2.04
N SER A 21 -6.97 4.67 -2.50
CA SER A 21 -5.54 4.75 -2.76
C SER A 21 -4.80 4.49 -1.45
N LEU A 22 -3.79 3.62 -1.49
CA LEU A 22 -2.86 3.46 -0.37
C LEU A 22 -2.23 4.84 -0.07
N PRO A 23 -2.01 5.19 1.21
CA PRO A 23 -1.44 6.48 1.55
C PRO A 23 -0.07 6.63 0.89
N GLU A 24 0.07 7.64 0.04
CA GLU A 24 1.35 8.04 -0.54
C GLU A 24 2.13 8.82 0.50
N THR A 25 3.15 8.20 1.08
CA THR A 25 4.05 8.90 1.99
C THR A 25 5.45 8.90 1.40
N LEU A 26 5.71 9.87 0.52
CA LEU A 26 7.05 10.13 0.03
C LEU A 26 7.81 10.95 1.07
N VAL A 27 8.60 10.31 1.91
CA VAL A 27 9.44 10.95 2.93
C VAL A 27 10.91 10.72 2.58
N LYS A 28 11.58 11.77 2.11
CA LYS A 28 13.01 11.71 1.73
C LYS A 28 13.98 11.70 2.91
N SER A 29 13.62 12.34 4.03
CA SER A 29 14.52 12.53 5.17
C SER A 29 13.75 12.98 6.41
N GLY A 30 14.44 13.01 7.56
CA GLY A 30 13.91 13.53 8.83
C GLY A 30 13.39 12.45 9.78
N TYR A 31 13.28 11.20 9.33
CA TYR A 31 12.99 10.06 10.21
C TYR A 31 14.26 9.48 10.81
N ASP A 32 14.14 8.73 11.89
CA ASP A 32 15.24 7.98 12.49
C ASP A 32 15.60 6.76 11.61
N GLU A 33 16.79 6.80 10.99
CA GLU A 33 17.26 5.76 10.07
C GLU A 33 17.36 4.39 10.76
N LYS A 34 17.78 4.34 12.05
CA LYS A 34 17.88 3.08 12.79
C LYS A 34 16.51 2.46 13.06
N GLU A 35 15.53 3.29 13.38
CA GLU A 35 14.16 2.82 13.55
C GLU A 35 13.57 2.33 12.23
N MET A 36 13.88 2.99 11.11
CA MET A 36 13.46 2.56 9.78
C MET A 36 14.10 1.22 9.39
N GLU A 37 15.41 1.06 9.60
CA GLU A 37 16.12 -0.20 9.38
C GLU A 37 15.56 -1.34 10.25
N ALA A 38 15.25 -1.05 11.51
CA ALA A 38 14.63 -2.01 12.41
C ALA A 38 13.22 -2.41 11.94
N ALA A 39 12.44 -1.45 11.43
CA ALA A 39 11.12 -1.70 10.88
C ALA A 39 11.17 -2.59 9.62
N ILE A 40 12.08 -2.30 8.68
CA ILE A 40 12.32 -3.13 7.49
C ILE A 40 12.74 -4.55 7.90
N SER A 41 13.68 -4.65 8.85
CA SER A 41 14.16 -5.95 9.33
C SER A 41 13.04 -6.76 10.00
N LEU A 42 12.14 -6.11 10.73
CA LEU A 42 10.98 -6.77 11.33
C LEU A 42 10.01 -7.25 10.25
N SER A 43 9.69 -6.40 9.28
CA SER A 43 8.86 -6.75 8.14
C SER A 43 9.39 -8.00 7.41
N GLN A 44 10.70 -8.03 7.12
CA GLN A 44 11.33 -9.17 6.44
C GLN A 44 11.30 -10.46 7.28
N ARG A 45 11.44 -10.37 8.61
CA ARG A 45 11.31 -11.56 9.48
C ARG A 45 9.89 -12.13 9.50
N GLU A 46 8.89 -11.27 9.36
CA GLU A 46 7.48 -11.66 9.45
C GLU A 46 6.80 -11.83 8.08
N ILE A 47 7.53 -11.70 6.98
CA ILE A 47 6.97 -11.76 5.63
C ILE A 47 6.25 -13.09 5.32
N ASP A 48 6.59 -14.16 6.02
CA ASP A 48 5.91 -15.46 5.87
C ASP A 48 4.46 -15.44 6.39
N LEU A 49 4.13 -14.54 7.30
CA LEU A 49 2.74 -14.28 7.71
C LEU A 49 1.94 -13.71 6.52
N PHE A 50 2.53 -12.75 5.81
CA PHE A 50 1.91 -12.16 4.63
C PHE A 50 1.76 -13.18 3.49
N ILE A 51 2.77 -14.02 3.25
CA ILE A 51 2.70 -15.08 2.23
C ILE A 51 1.60 -16.09 2.57
N THR A 52 1.45 -16.45 3.85
CA THR A 52 0.38 -17.32 4.32
C THR A 52 -0.99 -16.67 4.09
N GLU A 53 -1.12 -15.39 4.41
CA GLU A 53 -2.34 -14.61 4.15
C GLU A 53 -2.69 -14.55 2.67
N LEU A 54 -1.70 -14.36 1.77
CA LEU A 54 -1.93 -14.38 0.32
C LEU A 54 -2.41 -15.75 -0.19
N SER A 55 -1.95 -16.83 0.43
CA SER A 55 -2.34 -18.20 0.03
C SER A 55 -3.74 -18.59 0.51
N GLN A 56 -4.17 -18.05 1.65
CA GLN A 56 -5.49 -18.27 2.27
C GLN A 56 -6.05 -16.95 2.77
N PRO A 57 -6.54 -16.08 1.86
CA PRO A 57 -6.92 -14.72 2.21
C PRO A 57 -8.06 -14.69 3.22
N THR A 58 -7.84 -14.00 4.35
CA THR A 58 -8.84 -13.69 5.36
C THR A 58 -9.07 -12.19 5.51
N GLY A 59 -8.18 -11.39 4.91
CA GLY A 59 -8.23 -9.93 4.84
C GLY A 59 -8.37 -9.42 3.40
N ASN A 60 -8.12 -8.13 3.24
CA ASN A 60 -8.17 -7.43 1.96
C ASN A 60 -7.05 -6.36 1.89
N ASN A 61 -6.98 -5.60 0.77
CA ASN A 61 -5.98 -4.55 0.56
C ASN A 61 -4.53 -5.05 0.74
N HIS A 62 -4.24 -6.24 0.21
CA HIS A 62 -2.91 -6.82 0.25
C HIS A 62 -1.95 -5.98 -0.59
N ALA A 63 -0.82 -5.60 -0.01
CA ALA A 63 0.22 -4.86 -0.70
C ALA A 63 1.61 -5.24 -0.20
N VAL A 64 2.61 -5.16 -1.07
CA VAL A 64 4.03 -5.33 -0.73
C VAL A 64 4.81 -4.09 -1.16
N LYS A 65 5.74 -3.64 -0.33
CA LYS A 65 6.55 -2.45 -0.61
C LYS A 65 7.90 -2.86 -1.19
N VAL A 66 8.29 -2.21 -2.29
CA VAL A 66 9.54 -2.48 -3.00
C VAL A 66 10.38 -1.21 -3.13
N PRO A 67 11.70 -1.26 -2.83
CA PRO A 67 12.62 -0.19 -3.21
C PRO A 67 12.96 -0.30 -4.69
N ILE A 68 12.83 0.81 -5.42
CA ILE A 68 13.22 0.92 -6.83
C ILE A 68 14.24 2.05 -6.95
N THR A 69 15.39 1.75 -7.56
CA THR A 69 16.49 2.69 -7.71
C THR A 69 16.64 3.12 -9.16
N ASP A 70 16.83 4.42 -9.37
CA ASP A 70 17.11 5.03 -10.66
C ASP A 70 18.05 6.22 -10.46
N ALA A 71 19.10 6.32 -11.28
CA ALA A 71 20.08 7.42 -11.23
C ALA A 71 20.67 7.73 -9.84
N GLY A 72 20.74 6.74 -8.95
CA GLY A 72 21.26 6.88 -7.59
C GLY A 72 20.23 7.31 -6.53
N GLU A 73 18.99 7.58 -6.93
CA GLU A 73 17.85 7.82 -6.03
C GLU A 73 17.08 6.51 -5.81
N THR A 74 16.58 6.29 -4.61
CA THR A 74 15.72 5.13 -4.29
C THR A 74 14.39 5.61 -3.77
N GLU A 75 13.32 5.09 -4.36
CA GLU A 75 11.95 5.35 -3.96
C GLU A 75 11.24 4.04 -3.64
N HIS A 76 10.34 4.05 -2.65
CA HIS A 76 9.61 2.88 -2.22
C HIS A 76 8.18 2.91 -2.77
N PHE A 77 7.81 1.84 -3.47
CA PHE A 77 6.50 1.69 -4.09
C PHE A 77 5.67 0.60 -3.41
N TRP A 78 4.38 0.84 -3.28
CA TRP A 78 3.44 -0.21 -2.95
C TRP A 78 3.00 -0.93 -4.23
N LEU A 79 3.15 -2.24 -4.25
CA LEU A 79 2.53 -3.09 -5.25
C LEU A 79 1.20 -3.60 -4.73
N THR A 80 0.18 -3.60 -5.59
CA THR A 80 -1.15 -4.18 -5.37
C THR A 80 -1.38 -5.37 -6.28
N ASP A 81 -2.51 -6.05 -6.18
CA ASP A 81 -2.83 -7.24 -6.97
C ASP A 81 -1.71 -8.31 -6.91
N ILE A 82 -1.28 -8.60 -5.68
CA ILE A 82 -0.08 -9.39 -5.41
C ILE A 82 -0.29 -10.88 -5.70
N THR A 83 0.68 -11.46 -6.40
CA THR A 83 0.90 -12.90 -6.47
C THR A 83 2.26 -13.26 -5.91
N PHE A 84 2.40 -14.47 -5.32
CA PHE A 84 3.67 -14.99 -4.82
C PHE A 84 3.92 -16.38 -5.39
N GLN A 85 4.98 -16.54 -6.16
CA GLN A 85 5.39 -17.82 -6.77
C GLN A 85 6.91 -17.86 -6.89
N ASN A 86 7.50 -19.05 -6.78
CA ASN A 86 8.95 -19.26 -6.96
C ASN A 86 9.82 -18.32 -6.13
N ASN A 87 9.38 -17.97 -4.91
CA ASN A 87 10.07 -17.03 -4.00
C ASN A 87 10.14 -15.57 -4.52
N GLU A 88 9.20 -15.20 -5.39
CA GLU A 88 9.05 -13.85 -5.95
C GLU A 88 7.62 -13.33 -5.78
N PHE A 89 7.51 -12.04 -5.46
CA PHE A 89 6.25 -11.29 -5.55
C PHE A 89 6.14 -10.66 -6.92
N SER A 90 4.94 -10.64 -7.47
CA SER A 90 4.59 -9.86 -8.65
C SER A 90 3.32 -9.07 -8.36
N GLY A 91 3.26 -7.81 -8.78
CA GLY A 91 2.11 -6.94 -8.54
C GLY A 91 2.16 -5.69 -9.40
N ILE A 92 1.22 -4.80 -9.18
CA ILE A 92 1.05 -3.56 -9.94
C ILE A 92 1.55 -2.38 -9.10
N ILE A 93 2.40 -1.51 -9.67
CA ILE A 93 2.82 -0.24 -9.05
C ILE A 93 1.58 0.59 -8.72
N GLY A 94 1.35 0.88 -7.44
CA GLY A 94 0.14 1.50 -6.92
C GLY A 94 0.23 3.01 -6.70
N ASN A 95 1.43 3.61 -6.76
CA ASN A 95 1.63 5.05 -6.57
C ASN A 95 2.48 5.67 -7.69
N GLU A 96 2.29 6.97 -7.90
CA GLU A 96 3.06 7.72 -8.91
C GLU A 96 4.51 7.91 -8.44
N PRO A 97 5.50 7.77 -9.36
CA PRO A 97 6.89 8.09 -9.07
C PRO A 97 7.10 9.58 -8.80
N GLY A 98 7.87 9.89 -7.75
CA GLY A 98 8.25 11.26 -7.41
C GLY A 98 9.74 11.54 -7.58
N MET A 99 10.59 10.51 -7.56
CA MET A 99 12.06 10.63 -7.63
C MET A 99 12.68 9.83 -8.76
N VAL A 100 12.14 8.65 -9.05
CA VAL A 100 12.64 7.76 -10.10
C VAL A 100 11.82 7.91 -11.38
N SER A 101 12.42 7.62 -12.52
CA SER A 101 11.80 7.77 -13.85
C SER A 101 11.68 6.46 -14.64
N ASN A 102 12.23 5.38 -14.09
CA ASN A 102 12.29 4.07 -14.74
C ASN A 102 11.05 3.19 -14.51
N VAL A 103 10.06 3.69 -13.78
CA VAL A 103 8.78 3.04 -13.53
C VAL A 103 7.62 4.02 -13.69
N LYS A 104 6.40 3.50 -13.75
CA LYS A 104 5.15 4.27 -13.77
C LYS A 104 4.04 3.53 -13.06
N ILE A 105 3.07 4.27 -12.55
CA ILE A 105 1.84 3.71 -11.97
C ILE A 105 1.16 2.76 -12.96
N GLY A 106 0.60 1.66 -12.45
CA GLY A 106 -0.06 0.63 -13.25
C GLY A 106 0.90 -0.36 -13.94
N GLN A 107 2.21 -0.16 -13.83
CA GLN A 107 3.19 -1.10 -14.37
C GLN A 107 3.30 -2.34 -13.49
N THR A 108 3.40 -3.53 -14.12
CA THR A 108 3.73 -4.76 -13.39
C THR A 108 5.20 -4.72 -12.96
N TRP A 109 5.45 -5.08 -11.70
CA TRP A 109 6.80 -5.21 -11.15
C TRP A 109 6.95 -6.55 -10.43
N THR A 110 8.15 -7.13 -10.51
CA THR A 110 8.49 -8.39 -9.83
C THR A 110 9.73 -8.18 -8.98
N LEU A 111 9.72 -8.75 -7.75
CA LEU A 111 10.83 -8.68 -6.83
C LEU A 111 10.98 -10.01 -6.08
N LYS A 112 12.19 -10.33 -5.64
CA LYS A 112 12.43 -11.47 -4.77
C LYS A 112 11.90 -11.20 -3.36
N LYS A 113 11.49 -12.27 -2.65
CA LYS A 113 10.97 -12.20 -1.28
C LYS A 113 11.82 -11.30 -0.35
N HIS A 114 13.15 -11.43 -0.41
CA HIS A 114 14.08 -10.71 0.47
C HIS A 114 14.31 -9.24 0.07
N GLU A 115 13.84 -8.81 -1.09
CA GLU A 115 13.94 -7.42 -1.56
C GLU A 115 12.75 -6.57 -1.09
N ALA A 116 11.68 -7.21 -0.57
CA ALA A 116 10.55 -6.48 -0.01
C ALA A 116 10.98 -5.69 1.22
N SER A 117 10.68 -4.40 1.24
CA SER A 117 10.97 -3.53 2.38
C SER A 117 9.83 -3.49 3.40
N ASP A 118 8.61 -3.81 2.97
CA ASP A 118 7.43 -3.92 3.85
C ASP A 118 6.31 -4.70 3.16
N TRP A 119 5.27 -5.00 3.92
CA TRP A 119 4.03 -5.61 3.45
C TRP A 119 2.87 -5.16 4.32
N MET A 120 1.65 -5.24 3.79
CA MET A 120 0.46 -4.96 4.58
C MET A 120 -0.77 -5.69 4.06
N PHE A 121 -1.75 -5.87 4.93
CA PHE A 121 -3.14 -6.18 4.58
C PHE A 121 -4.09 -5.66 5.68
N MET A 122 -5.38 -5.56 5.34
CA MET A 122 -6.42 -5.17 6.29
C MET A 122 -7.25 -6.39 6.68
N ARG A 123 -7.54 -6.55 7.97
CA ARG A 123 -8.46 -7.55 8.50
C ARG A 123 -9.21 -6.99 9.69
N ASP A 124 -10.54 -7.12 9.72
CA ASP A 124 -11.40 -6.65 10.80
C ASP A 124 -11.19 -5.17 11.17
N GLY A 125 -10.93 -4.33 10.15
CA GLY A 125 -10.64 -2.90 10.32
C GLY A 125 -9.25 -2.58 10.87
N LYS A 126 -8.39 -3.58 11.04
CA LYS A 126 -7.01 -3.43 11.50
C LYS A 126 -6.02 -3.67 10.38
N MET A 127 -4.90 -2.95 10.44
CA MET A 127 -3.78 -3.02 9.51
C MET A 127 -2.68 -3.91 10.10
N TYR A 128 -2.38 -4.99 9.41
CA TYR A 128 -1.29 -5.91 9.71
C TYR A 128 -0.07 -5.52 8.87
N GLY A 129 1.13 -5.64 9.43
CA GLY A 129 2.35 -5.18 8.78
C GLY A 129 2.49 -3.65 8.81
N ASN A 130 2.87 -3.05 7.68
CA ASN A 130 3.14 -1.61 7.50
C ASN A 130 4.08 -1.06 8.59
N TYR A 131 5.16 -1.80 8.84
CA TYR A 131 6.13 -1.50 9.89
C TYR A 131 6.87 -0.19 9.61
N THR A 132 7.17 0.09 8.34
CA THR A 132 7.89 1.30 7.91
C THR A 132 7.08 2.59 8.09
N MET A 133 5.77 2.51 8.29
CA MET A 133 4.94 3.66 8.64
C MET A 133 5.20 4.12 10.08
N ARG A 134 5.50 3.20 11.00
CA ARG A 134 5.61 3.50 12.44
C ARG A 134 6.69 4.54 12.77
N PRO A 135 7.92 4.49 12.24
CA PRO A 135 8.90 5.57 12.43
C PRO A 135 8.44 6.92 11.90
N LEU A 136 7.64 6.93 10.81
CA LEU A 136 7.17 8.15 10.18
C LEU A 136 6.08 8.87 11.00
N LEU A 137 5.36 8.18 11.88
CA LEU A 137 4.31 8.78 12.71
C LEU A 137 4.83 9.92 13.58
N LYS A 138 6.11 9.89 13.96
CA LYS A 138 6.74 10.96 14.76
C LYS A 138 6.86 12.29 14.03
N MET A 139 6.74 12.26 12.70
CA MET A 139 6.85 13.43 11.82
C MET A 139 5.48 13.97 11.39
N MET A 140 4.42 13.25 11.70
CA MET A 140 3.05 13.61 11.35
C MET A 140 2.40 14.48 12.42
N PRO A 141 1.38 15.30 12.06
CA PRO A 141 0.50 15.92 13.04
C PRO A 141 -0.09 14.84 13.98
N GLU A 142 -0.19 15.16 15.28
CA GLU A 142 -0.60 14.17 16.29
C GLU A 142 -1.98 13.54 16.01
N GLU A 143 -2.91 14.29 15.47
CA GLU A 143 -4.24 13.79 15.10
C GLU A 143 -4.14 12.68 14.03
N GLU A 144 -3.32 12.91 12.99
CA GLU A 144 -3.07 11.94 11.93
C GLU A 144 -2.31 10.72 12.45
N ALA A 145 -1.25 10.93 13.22
CA ALA A 145 -0.49 9.85 13.83
C ALA A 145 -1.34 8.98 14.76
N ALA A 146 -2.25 9.59 15.55
CA ALA A 146 -3.18 8.88 16.42
C ALA A 146 -4.17 8.02 15.61
N MET A 147 -4.64 8.53 14.46
CA MET A 147 -5.50 7.76 13.55
C MET A 147 -4.77 6.50 13.05
N TYR A 148 -3.55 6.63 12.52
CA TYR A 148 -2.78 5.47 12.07
C TYR A 148 -2.49 4.48 13.20
N ARG A 149 -2.08 4.96 14.40
CA ARG A 149 -1.87 4.10 15.57
C ARG A 149 -3.09 3.27 15.92
N SER A 150 -4.28 3.86 15.80
CA SER A 150 -5.54 3.15 16.10
C SER A 150 -5.87 2.06 15.08
N MET A 151 -5.32 2.15 13.86
CA MET A 151 -5.54 1.19 12.79
C MET A 151 -4.60 -0.02 12.87
N PHE A 152 -3.43 0.09 13.49
CA PHE A 152 -2.52 -1.05 13.55
C PHE A 152 -3.11 -2.20 14.37
N ALA A 153 -2.91 -3.42 13.86
CA ALA A 153 -3.16 -4.62 14.66
C ALA A 153 -2.16 -4.67 15.82
N GLU A 154 -2.65 -5.14 16.98
CA GLU A 154 -1.77 -5.50 18.10
C GLU A 154 -0.93 -6.72 17.70
N PRO A 155 0.35 -6.78 18.12
CA PRO A 155 1.22 -7.93 17.84
C PRO A 155 0.73 -9.23 18.49
#